data_be31e5be76f2a967224e1cc95b444947
#
_entry.id   be31e5be76f2a967224e1cc95b444947
#
_cell.length_a   1.000
_cell.length_b   1.000
_cell.length_c   1.000
_cell.angle_alpha   90.00
_cell.angle_beta   90.00
_cell.angle_gamma   90.00
#
_symmetry.space_group_name_H-M   'P 1'
#
loop_
_entity.id
_entity.type
_entity.pdbx_description
1 polymer ?
#
loop_
_entity_poly.entity_id
_entity_poly.type
_entity_poly.pdbx_seq_one_letter_code
_entity_poly.pdbx_strand_id
1 'polypeptide(L)'
;MSGYSDQPLPNQSPQEPAAQDVVVANKFILIDTGGKQRISLFIDEGNAMLAFYDKDETPRFLIAVQPDGSASMSAIYRTDDDKYDDCFRLVISNGEPEMIMRDAIFKNTSVVSPRGFFASEEAQ
;
A
#
# COMPACT_ATOMS: atom_id res chain seq x y z
N MET A 1 26.03 24.99 26.80
CA MET A 1 25.60 24.25 26.66
C MET A 1 25.51 24.11 26.13
N SER A 2 25.31 24.19 26.65
CA SER A 2 24.91 23.46 26.37
C SER A 2 24.71 23.35 26.16
N GLY A 3 24.59 23.85 26.77
CA GLY A 3 24.10 23.03 26.83
C GLY A 3 23.90 23.27 26.66
N TYR A 4 24.05 23.86 27.16
CA TYR A 4 23.43 23.36 27.16
C TYR A 4 23.41 23.19 26.83
N SER A 5 24.03 23.95 27.17
CA SER A 5 23.56 23.37 27.17
C SER A 5 23.19 23.10 26.35
N ASP A 6 23.31 23.08 25.72
CA ASP A 6 22.43 22.49 25.00
C ASP A 6 21.27 21.96 25.67
N GLN A 7 21.07 22.38 26.72
CA GLN A 7 19.87 22.05 27.41
C GLN A 7 18.74 22.89 26.96
N PRO A 8 17.53 22.34 26.92
CA PRO A 8 16.35 23.14 26.68
C PRO A 8 16.21 24.17 27.77
N LEU A 9 15.61 25.28 27.44
CA LEU A 9 15.32 26.27 28.45
C LEU A 9 14.42 25.68 29.52
N PRO A 10 14.57 26.08 30.79
CA PRO A 10 13.80 25.45 31.85
C PRO A 10 12.29 25.59 31.70
N ASN A 11 11.83 26.61 31.03
CA ASN A 11 10.40 26.83 30.84
C ASN A 11 9.85 26.13 29.61
N GLN A 12 10.67 25.38 28.94
CA GLN A 12 10.18 24.59 27.80
C GLN A 12 9.96 23.17 28.25
N SER A 13 8.89 22.57 27.75
CA SER A 13 8.74 21.14 27.87
C SER A 13 9.92 20.48 27.18
N PRO A 14 10.20 19.21 27.47
CA PRO A 14 11.26 18.53 26.77
C PRO A 14 11.11 18.81 25.29
N GLN A 15 12.15 19.41 24.76
CA GLN A 15 12.04 19.89 23.39
C GLN A 15 11.95 18.72 22.47
N GLU A 16 10.86 18.63 21.77
CA GLU A 16 10.81 17.69 20.67
C GLU A 16 11.83 18.11 19.64
N PRO A 17 12.48 17.17 18.94
CA PRO A 17 13.33 17.55 17.83
C PRO A 17 12.53 18.45 16.90
N ALA A 18 13.17 19.47 16.40
CA ALA A 18 12.50 20.33 15.43
C ALA A 18 11.94 19.46 14.31
N ALA A 19 10.67 19.67 13.99
CA ALA A 19 10.04 18.94 12.90
C ALA A 19 10.81 19.26 11.61
N GLN A 20 11.12 18.24 10.85
CA GLN A 20 11.67 18.44 9.53
C GLN A 20 10.53 18.71 8.58
N ASP A 21 10.71 19.69 7.70
CA ASP A 21 9.70 19.98 6.71
C ASP A 21 9.59 18.86 5.69
N VAL A 22 10.69 18.17 5.45
CA VAL A 22 10.74 17.13 4.42
C VAL A 22 11.64 15.99 4.90
N VAL A 23 11.19 14.77 4.67
CA VAL A 23 12.02 13.57 4.82
C VAL A 23 12.19 12.95 3.46
N VAL A 24 13.42 12.71 3.05
CA VAL A 24 13.74 12.11 1.76
C VAL A 24 14.39 10.76 2.02
N ALA A 25 13.83 9.70 1.43
CA ALA A 25 14.35 8.37 1.62
C ALA A 25 14.01 7.52 0.39
N ASN A 26 14.77 6.45 0.20
CA ASN A 26 14.47 5.51 -0.88
C ASN A 26 13.40 4.51 -0.48
N LYS A 27 13.22 4.30 0.82
CA LYS A 27 12.26 3.32 1.32
C LYS A 27 11.92 3.62 2.77
N PHE A 28 10.66 3.44 3.12
CA PHE A 28 10.19 3.46 4.50
C PHE A 28 9.57 2.12 4.84
N ILE A 29 9.91 1.59 6.00
CA ILE A 29 9.31 0.34 6.49
C ILE A 29 8.85 0.57 7.91
N LEU A 30 7.59 0.21 8.19
CA LEU A 30 7.07 0.15 9.55
C LEU A 30 7.04 -1.30 9.99
N ILE A 31 7.60 -1.55 11.15
CA ILE A 31 7.62 -2.89 11.73
C ILE A 31 6.76 -2.91 12.99
N ASP A 32 6.22 -4.06 13.32
CA ASP A 32 5.48 -4.25 14.57
C ASP A 32 6.43 -4.60 15.71
N THR A 33 5.87 -4.82 16.90
CA THR A 33 6.68 -5.12 18.07
C THR A 33 7.45 -6.42 17.96
N GLY A 34 7.02 -7.33 17.08
CA GLY A 34 7.73 -8.57 16.81
C GLY A 34 8.78 -8.45 15.73
N GLY A 35 9.00 -7.26 15.18
CA GLY A 35 9.98 -7.03 14.12
C GLY A 35 9.50 -7.37 12.74
N LYS A 36 8.21 -7.64 12.58
CA LYS A 36 7.65 -7.98 11.27
C LYS A 36 7.32 -6.71 10.50
N GLN A 37 7.60 -6.74 9.21
CA GLN A 37 7.25 -5.65 8.33
C GLN A 37 5.74 -5.62 8.15
N ARG A 38 5.13 -4.45 8.39
CA ARG A 38 3.68 -4.31 8.28
C ARG A 38 3.26 -3.30 7.22
N ILE A 39 4.08 -2.31 6.96
CA ILE A 39 3.82 -1.32 5.91
C ILE A 39 5.16 -0.98 5.25
N SER A 40 5.15 -0.81 3.93
CA SER A 40 6.33 -0.28 3.24
C SER A 40 5.91 0.71 2.15
N LEU A 41 6.73 1.74 2.00
CA LEU A 41 6.69 2.69 0.89
C LEU A 41 7.99 2.53 0.14
N PHE A 42 7.93 2.30 -1.16
CA PHE A 42 9.17 2.03 -1.91
C PHE A 42 8.95 2.24 -3.41
N ILE A 43 10.04 2.25 -4.14
CA ILE A 43 10.02 2.27 -5.60
C ILE A 43 10.48 0.90 -6.09
N ASP A 44 9.72 0.30 -6.98
CA ASP A 44 10.05 -0.99 -7.57
C ASP A 44 9.89 -0.90 -9.08
N GLU A 45 10.99 -1.05 -9.79
CA GLU A 45 11.00 -0.95 -11.26
C GLU A 45 10.33 0.32 -11.76
N GLY A 46 10.57 1.43 -11.07
CA GLY A 46 9.98 2.72 -11.42
C GLY A 46 8.58 2.95 -10.90
N ASN A 47 7.94 1.93 -10.34
CA ASN A 47 6.60 2.07 -9.76
C ASN A 47 6.69 2.56 -8.33
N ALA A 48 5.90 3.59 -7.99
CA ALA A 48 5.77 4.03 -6.61
C ALA A 48 4.76 3.14 -5.91
N MET A 49 5.17 2.51 -4.81
CA MET A 49 4.40 1.45 -4.17
C MET A 49 4.15 1.76 -2.70
N LEU A 50 2.94 1.45 -2.25
CA LEU A 50 2.59 1.38 -0.83
C LEU A 50 1.99 0.01 -0.58
N ALA A 51 2.57 -0.74 0.35
CA ALA A 51 2.15 -2.10 0.63
C ALA A 51 1.82 -2.28 2.10
N PHE A 52 0.75 -3.02 2.37
CA PHE A 52 0.35 -3.41 3.73
C PHE A 52 0.44 -4.93 3.83
N TYR A 53 1.00 -5.40 4.94
CA TYR A 53 1.28 -6.82 5.16
C TYR A 53 0.53 -7.31 6.39
N ASP A 54 0.14 -8.58 6.38
CA ASP A 54 -0.39 -9.20 7.58
C ASP A 54 0.75 -9.61 8.53
N LYS A 55 0.39 -10.27 9.63
CA LYS A 55 1.37 -10.64 10.65
C LYS A 55 2.43 -11.63 10.16
N ASP A 56 2.19 -12.30 9.05
CA ASP A 56 3.11 -13.24 8.45
C ASP A 56 3.92 -12.63 7.31
N GLU A 57 3.87 -11.30 7.20
CA GLU A 57 4.56 -10.53 6.15
C GLU A 57 4.06 -10.88 4.75
N THR A 58 2.81 -11.30 4.65
CA THR A 58 2.14 -11.52 3.38
C THR A 58 1.50 -10.21 2.93
N PRO A 59 1.75 -9.74 1.71
CA PRO A 59 1.09 -8.54 1.22
C PRO A 59 -0.42 -8.77 1.13
N ARG A 60 -1.19 -7.81 1.64
CA ARG A 60 -2.65 -7.88 1.63
C ARG A 60 -3.29 -6.72 0.90
N PHE A 61 -2.62 -5.61 0.80
CA PHE A 61 -3.16 -4.45 0.12
C PHE A 61 -2.02 -3.68 -0.52
N LEU A 62 -2.19 -3.31 -1.77
CA LEU A 62 -1.17 -2.60 -2.54
C LEU A 62 -1.78 -1.39 -3.24
N ILE A 63 -1.05 -0.29 -3.19
CA ILE A 63 -1.34 0.88 -4.02
C ILE A 63 -0.10 1.11 -4.86
N ALA A 64 -0.29 1.32 -6.15
CA ALA A 64 0.84 1.49 -7.07
C ALA A 64 0.55 2.59 -8.09
N VAL A 65 1.57 3.37 -8.41
CA VAL A 65 1.51 4.33 -9.51
C VAL A 65 2.69 4.05 -10.43
N GLN A 66 2.39 3.82 -11.68
CA GLN A 66 3.39 3.49 -12.70
C GLN A 66 3.98 4.77 -13.31
N PRO A 67 5.16 4.65 -13.94
CA PRO A 67 5.78 5.84 -14.55
C PRO A 67 4.92 6.54 -15.60
N ASP A 68 4.02 5.81 -16.27
CA ASP A 68 3.13 6.39 -17.26
C ASP A 68 1.91 7.08 -16.66
N GLY A 69 1.79 7.08 -15.32
CA GLY A 69 0.70 7.71 -14.60
C GLY A 69 -0.48 6.81 -14.34
N SER A 70 -0.50 5.57 -14.83
CA SER A 70 -1.56 4.65 -14.45
C SER A 70 -1.41 4.29 -12.98
N ALA A 71 -2.53 4.06 -12.31
CA ALA A 71 -2.58 3.82 -10.87
C ALA A 71 -3.48 2.64 -10.57
N SER A 72 -3.16 1.93 -9.51
CA SER A 72 -3.98 0.81 -9.09
C SER A 72 -4.00 0.68 -7.58
N MET A 73 -5.04 0.06 -7.08
CA MET A 73 -5.24 -0.28 -5.69
C MET A 73 -5.83 -1.67 -5.66
N SER A 74 -5.23 -2.58 -4.91
CA SER A 74 -5.70 -3.96 -4.90
C SER A 74 -5.64 -4.58 -3.52
N ALA A 75 -6.65 -5.41 -3.22
CA ALA A 75 -6.67 -6.27 -2.05
C ALA A 75 -6.37 -7.69 -2.51
N ILE A 76 -5.51 -8.37 -1.78
CA ILE A 76 -4.97 -9.66 -2.19
C ILE A 76 -5.45 -10.75 -1.25
N TYR A 77 -5.87 -11.86 -1.81
CA TYR A 77 -6.26 -13.04 -1.08
C TYR A 77 -5.25 -14.15 -1.37
N ARG A 78 -4.85 -14.87 -0.33
CA ARG A 78 -3.98 -16.03 -0.48
C ARG A 78 -4.85 -17.27 -0.61
N THR A 79 -4.65 -18.01 -1.68
CA THR A 79 -5.39 -19.24 -1.92
C THR A 79 -4.75 -20.41 -1.16
N ASP A 80 -5.47 -21.54 -1.07
CA ASP A 80 -5.00 -22.71 -0.33
C ASP A 80 -3.72 -23.31 -0.91
N ASP A 81 -3.45 -23.07 -2.19
CA ASP A 81 -2.24 -23.58 -2.84
C ASP A 81 -1.10 -22.59 -2.84
N ASP A 82 -1.13 -21.63 -1.87
CA ASP A 82 -0.09 -20.62 -1.67
C ASP A 82 0.05 -19.63 -2.83
N LYS A 83 -0.95 -19.51 -3.66
CA LYS A 83 -0.99 -18.47 -4.68
C LYS A 83 -1.69 -17.25 -4.17
N TYR A 84 -1.36 -16.12 -4.76
CA TYR A 84 -1.96 -14.84 -4.43
C TYR A 84 -2.83 -14.39 -5.59
N ASP A 85 -4.01 -13.91 -5.27
CA ASP A 85 -4.95 -13.44 -6.26
C ASP A 85 -5.63 -12.17 -5.77
N ASP A 86 -5.94 -11.28 -6.69
CA ASP A 86 -6.64 -10.05 -6.35
C ASP A 86 -8.12 -10.38 -6.15
N CYS A 87 -8.65 -10.01 -4.98
CA CYS A 87 -10.10 -10.06 -4.76
C CYS A 87 -10.77 -8.78 -5.21
N PHE A 88 -10.03 -7.69 -5.13
CA PHE A 88 -10.53 -6.36 -5.47
C PHE A 88 -9.40 -5.59 -6.14
N ARG A 89 -9.74 -4.87 -7.20
CA ARG A 89 -8.76 -4.03 -7.89
C ARG A 89 -9.44 -2.82 -8.47
N LEU A 90 -8.92 -1.66 -8.15
CA LEU A 90 -9.30 -0.42 -8.80
C LEU A 90 -8.13 0.01 -9.67
N VAL A 91 -8.38 0.20 -10.95
CA VAL A 91 -7.34 0.56 -11.91
C VAL A 91 -7.77 1.83 -12.63
N ILE A 92 -6.83 2.76 -12.76
CA ILE A 92 -7.01 3.95 -13.58
C ILE A 92 -5.92 3.91 -14.64
N SER A 93 -6.32 3.72 -15.88
CA SER A 93 -5.40 3.62 -17.01
C SER A 93 -5.91 4.52 -18.11
N ASN A 94 -5.05 5.39 -18.62
CA ASN A 94 -5.42 6.36 -19.66
C ASN A 94 -6.64 7.20 -19.27
N GLY A 95 -6.76 7.54 -17.97
CA GLY A 95 -7.86 8.33 -17.48
C GLY A 95 -9.18 7.57 -17.32
N GLU A 96 -9.20 6.28 -17.56
CA GLU A 96 -10.40 5.46 -17.43
C GLU A 96 -10.34 4.62 -16.18
N PRO A 97 -11.22 4.84 -15.21
CA PRO A 97 -11.27 4.00 -14.01
C PRO A 97 -12.04 2.72 -14.27
N GLU A 98 -11.60 1.65 -13.64
CA GLU A 98 -12.27 0.36 -13.70
C GLU A 98 -12.10 -0.33 -12.36
N MET A 99 -13.19 -0.88 -11.84
CA MET A 99 -13.17 -1.64 -10.59
C MET A 99 -13.46 -3.09 -10.91
N ILE A 100 -12.58 -3.96 -10.44
CA ILE A 100 -12.68 -5.40 -10.65
C ILE A 100 -12.84 -6.06 -9.29
N MET A 101 -13.86 -6.88 -9.15
CA MET A 101 -14.09 -7.68 -7.95
C MET A 101 -14.11 -9.14 -8.35
N ARG A 102 -13.38 -9.95 -7.62
CA ARG A 102 -13.28 -11.38 -7.90
C ARG A 102 -13.51 -12.17 -6.62
N ASP A 103 -14.41 -13.10 -6.69
CA ASP A 103 -14.62 -14.06 -5.61
C ASP A 103 -13.60 -15.18 -5.76
N ALA A 104 -12.63 -15.25 -4.86
CA ALA A 104 -11.56 -16.25 -4.96
C ALA A 104 -12.08 -17.67 -4.78
N ILE A 105 -13.23 -17.84 -4.11
CA ILE A 105 -13.80 -19.16 -3.84
C ILE A 105 -14.64 -19.64 -5.01
N PHE A 106 -15.54 -18.80 -5.51
CA PHE A 106 -16.50 -19.18 -6.55
C PHE A 106 -16.05 -18.78 -7.94
N LYS A 107 -14.93 -18.06 -8.04
CA LYS A 107 -14.34 -17.67 -9.34
C LYS A 107 -15.21 -16.73 -10.16
N ASN A 108 -16.12 -16.02 -9.51
CA ASN A 108 -16.94 -15.02 -10.17
C ASN A 108 -16.17 -13.71 -10.27
N THR A 109 -16.27 -13.04 -11.39
CA THR A 109 -15.61 -11.76 -11.62
C THR A 109 -16.65 -10.74 -12.04
N SER A 110 -16.61 -9.58 -11.39
CA SER A 110 -17.44 -8.43 -11.73
C SER A 110 -16.54 -7.25 -12.07
N VAL A 111 -16.90 -6.53 -13.12
CA VAL A 111 -16.16 -5.36 -13.57
C VAL A 111 -17.12 -4.18 -13.64
N VAL A 112 -16.76 -3.07 -13.00
CA VAL A 112 -17.53 -1.85 -13.02
C VAL A 112 -16.66 -0.76 -13.64
N SER A 113 -17.20 -0.07 -14.62
CA SER A 113 -16.51 1.04 -15.27
C SER A 113 -17.53 2.12 -15.60
N PRO A 114 -17.09 3.30 -16.04
CA PRO A 114 -18.05 4.33 -16.49
C PRO A 114 -18.92 3.90 -17.66
N ARG A 115 -18.54 2.81 -18.35
CA ARG A 115 -19.30 2.28 -19.47
C ARG A 115 -20.33 1.24 -19.05
N GLY A 116 -20.29 0.78 -17.80
CA GLY A 116 -21.28 -0.16 -17.33
C GLY A 116 -20.72 -1.17 -16.35
N PHE A 117 -21.56 -2.12 -16.02
CA PHE A 117 -21.23 -3.21 -15.11
C PHE A 117 -21.23 -4.51 -15.90
N PHE A 118 -20.17 -5.28 -15.71
CA PHE A 118 -20.00 -6.58 -16.38
C PHE A 118 -19.68 -7.63 -15.33
N ALA A 119 -20.27 -8.79 -15.47
CA ALA A 119 -20.03 -9.90 -14.57
C ALA A 119 -19.80 -11.16 -15.39
N SER A 120 -18.88 -12.00 -14.92
CA SER A 120 -18.62 -13.27 -15.56
C SER A 120 -18.33 -14.33 -14.51
N GLU A 121 -18.61 -15.57 -14.87
CA GLU A 121 -18.28 -16.71 -14.05
C GLU A 121 -17.20 -17.49 -14.77
N GLU A 122 -16.09 -17.75 -14.07
CA GLU A 122 -14.99 -18.48 -14.70
C GLU A 122 -15.38 -19.93 -14.90
N ALA A 123 -14.94 -20.50 -16.02
CA ALA A 123 -15.13 -21.92 -16.27
C ALA A 123 -14.35 -22.73 -15.26
N GLN A 124 -14.95 -23.78 -14.79
CA GLN A 124 -14.35 -24.69 -13.82
C GLN A 124 -13.28 -25.57 -14.44
#